data_ad55c087b0969809c22daf6c1f4ab1ff
#
_entry.id   ad55c087b0969809c22daf6c1f4ab1ff
#
_cell.length_a   1.000
_cell.length_b   1.000
_cell.length_c   1.000
_cell.angle_alpha   90.00
_cell.angle_beta   90.00
_cell.angle_gamma   90.00
#
_symmetry.space_group_name_H-M   'P 1'
#
loop_
_entity.id
_entity.type
_entity.pdbx_description
1 polymer ?
#
loop_
_entity_poly.entity_id
_entity_poly.type
_entity_poly.pdbx_seq_one_letter_code
_entity_poly.pdbx_strand_id
1 'polypeptide(L)'
;PTEVPERTYAVERLGIPVTLKGLSEKEIQRIRRECTVERKHRGQRTKELNDEEFNAAIIEAATVSPNWGDKKLLSTFRLSSGREVIKRKLLAGEMMALADKVMELSGFDDELEEIENIKN
;
A
#
# COMPACT_ATOMS: atom_id res chain seq x y z
N PRO A 1 -0.43 13.55 20.88
CA PRO A 1 -1.36 12.92 19.98
C PRO A 1 -0.67 12.48 18.72
N THR A 2 -0.95 11.27 18.38
CA THR A 2 -0.28 10.60 17.29
C THR A 2 -1.30 10.29 16.20
N GLU A 3 -1.83 11.36 15.62
CA GLU A 3 -2.73 11.17 14.50
C GLU A 3 -1.95 10.75 13.27
N VAL A 4 -2.45 9.72 12.62
CA VAL A 4 -1.87 9.24 11.39
C VAL A 4 -2.37 10.11 10.25
N PRO A 5 -1.50 10.60 9.38
CA PRO A 5 -1.96 11.40 8.24
C PRO A 5 -2.91 10.62 7.34
N GLU A 6 -3.95 11.30 6.88
CA GLU A 6 -4.89 10.74 5.91
C GLU A 6 -5.05 11.70 4.75
N ARG A 7 -5.24 11.17 3.56
CA ARG A 7 -5.54 11.95 2.37
C ARG A 7 -6.47 11.15 1.47
N THR A 8 -7.29 11.87 0.73
CA THR A 8 -8.20 11.26 -0.24
C THR A 8 -7.72 11.58 -1.65
N TYR A 9 -7.63 10.55 -2.46
CA TYR A 9 -7.19 10.63 -3.84
C TYR A 9 -8.29 10.11 -4.76
N ALA A 10 -8.41 10.71 -5.92
CA ALA A 10 -9.38 10.24 -6.90
C ALA A 10 -8.71 9.25 -7.84
N VAL A 11 -9.35 8.10 -8.02
CA VAL A 11 -8.99 7.20 -9.11
C VAL A 11 -9.94 7.53 -10.24
N GLU A 12 -9.51 8.46 -11.09
CA GLU A 12 -10.39 9.06 -12.10
C GLU A 12 -11.07 8.04 -13.01
N ARG A 13 -10.33 7.07 -13.47
CA ARG A 13 -10.85 6.04 -14.37
C ARG A 13 -12.02 5.29 -13.74
N LEU A 14 -11.98 5.04 -12.44
CA LEU A 14 -13.04 4.33 -11.73
C LEU A 14 -14.10 5.26 -11.15
N GLY A 15 -13.84 6.55 -11.13
CA GLY A 15 -14.76 7.54 -10.58
C GLY A 15 -14.98 7.41 -9.07
N ILE A 16 -14.01 6.84 -8.35
CA ILE A 16 -14.15 6.64 -6.92
C ILE A 16 -13.04 7.37 -6.16
N PRO A 17 -13.38 7.93 -4.98
CA PRO A 17 -12.36 8.45 -4.09
C PRO A 17 -11.78 7.32 -3.23
N VAL A 18 -10.48 7.37 -3.01
CA VAL A 18 -9.79 6.42 -2.14
C VAL A 18 -9.12 7.20 -1.03
N THR A 19 -9.49 6.93 0.20
CA THR A 19 -8.89 7.58 1.36
C THR A 19 -7.83 6.65 1.93
N LEU A 20 -6.61 7.15 1.98
CA LEU A 20 -5.45 6.41 2.46
C LEU A 20 -4.92 7.03 3.74
N LYS A 21 -4.34 6.21 4.58
CA LYS A 21 -3.65 6.65 5.79
C LYS A 21 -2.20 6.18 5.77
N GLY A 22 -1.35 6.85 6.53
CA GLY A 22 0.01 6.38 6.72
C GLY A 22 0.04 5.09 7.52
N LEU A 23 1.08 4.31 7.32
CA LEU A 23 1.32 3.08 8.05
C LEU A 23 2.57 3.23 8.92
N SER A 24 2.59 2.52 10.03
CA SER A 24 3.77 2.47 10.89
C SER A 24 4.85 1.60 10.23
N GLU A 25 6.08 1.79 10.66
CA GLU A 25 7.17 0.95 10.19
C GLU A 25 6.91 -0.53 10.49
N LYS A 26 6.36 -0.80 11.66
CA LYS A 26 6.04 -2.17 12.05
C LYS A 26 5.07 -2.83 11.08
N GLU A 27 4.04 -2.10 10.68
CA GLU A 27 3.07 -2.60 9.71
C GLU A 27 3.71 -2.84 8.35
N ILE A 28 4.51 -1.89 7.88
CA ILE A 28 5.18 -2.02 6.59
C ILE A 28 6.14 -3.21 6.58
N GLN A 29 6.91 -3.40 7.66
CA GLN A 29 7.83 -4.52 7.76
C GLN A 29 7.10 -5.86 7.80
N ARG A 30 5.97 -5.91 8.49
CA ARG A 30 5.15 -7.12 8.52
C ARG A 30 4.67 -7.47 7.11
N ILE A 31 4.18 -6.48 6.38
CA ILE A 31 3.69 -6.67 5.02
C ILE A 31 4.84 -7.10 4.11
N ARG A 32 6.01 -6.49 4.27
CA ARG A 32 7.18 -6.85 3.47
C ARG A 32 7.55 -8.32 3.69
N ARG A 33 7.55 -8.77 4.94
CA ARG A 33 7.83 -10.18 5.24
C ARG A 33 6.82 -11.12 4.59
N GLU A 34 5.54 -10.75 4.66
CA GLU A 34 4.48 -11.55 4.06
C GLU A 34 4.60 -11.66 2.54
N CYS A 35 5.12 -10.63 1.91
CA CYS A 35 5.21 -10.56 0.45
C CYS A 35 6.60 -10.94 -0.08
N THR A 36 7.50 -11.38 0.79
CA THR A 36 8.83 -11.85 0.39
C THR A 36 8.76 -13.34 0.17
N VAL A 37 9.18 -13.77 -1.01
CA VAL A 37 9.20 -15.20 -1.37
C VAL A 37 10.63 -15.68 -1.45
N GLU A 38 10.82 -16.95 -1.09
CA GLU A 38 12.12 -17.59 -1.18
C GLU A 38 12.18 -18.33 -2.50
N ARG A 39 13.23 -18.07 -3.27
CA ARG A 39 13.44 -18.74 -4.54
C ARG A 39 14.73 -19.53 -4.49
N LYS A 40 14.70 -20.70 -5.12
CA LYS A 40 15.88 -21.55 -5.23
C LYS A 40 16.30 -21.55 -6.69
N HIS A 41 17.51 -21.10 -6.95
CA HIS A 41 18.07 -21.08 -8.29
C HIS A 41 19.48 -21.65 -8.24
N ARG A 42 19.71 -22.71 -9.01
CA ARG A 42 21.02 -23.39 -9.06
C ARG A 42 21.56 -23.76 -7.68
N GLY A 43 20.68 -24.23 -6.81
CA GLY A 43 21.05 -24.64 -5.47
C GLY A 43 21.19 -23.50 -4.46
N GLN A 44 21.06 -22.27 -4.90
CA GLN A 44 21.13 -21.11 -4.01
C GLN A 44 19.74 -20.61 -3.69
N ARG A 45 19.54 -20.22 -2.44
CA ARG A 45 18.29 -19.64 -1.98
C ARG A 45 18.42 -18.13 -1.95
N THR A 46 17.48 -17.46 -2.60
CA THR A 46 17.40 -16.01 -2.57
C THR A 46 16.01 -15.60 -2.10
N LYS A 47 15.93 -14.43 -1.47
CA LYS A 47 14.66 -13.86 -1.06
C LYS A 47 14.33 -12.71 -1.99
N GLU A 48 13.13 -12.75 -2.53
CA GLU A 48 12.68 -11.70 -3.43
C GLU A 48 11.33 -11.15 -2.96
N LEU A 49 11.20 -9.84 -2.98
CA LEU A 49 9.94 -9.20 -2.70
C LEU A 49 9.04 -9.32 -3.93
N ASN A 50 7.83 -9.78 -3.72
CA ASN A 50 6.82 -9.74 -4.76
C ASN A 50 6.22 -8.35 -4.78
N ASP A 51 6.65 -7.51 -5.72
CA ASP A 51 6.27 -6.10 -5.76
C ASP A 51 4.78 -5.88 -5.94
N GLU A 52 4.12 -6.64 -6.79
CA GLU A 52 2.69 -6.52 -7.00
C GLU A 52 1.92 -6.84 -5.72
N GLU A 53 2.26 -7.94 -5.07
CA GLU A 53 1.64 -8.32 -3.81
C GLU A 53 1.90 -7.26 -2.74
N PHE A 54 3.13 -6.77 -2.68
CA PHE A 54 3.50 -5.75 -1.70
C PHE A 54 2.68 -4.48 -1.89
N ASN A 55 2.60 -3.98 -3.12
CA ASN A 55 1.83 -2.78 -3.41
C ASN A 55 0.35 -2.96 -3.10
N ALA A 56 -0.23 -4.10 -3.48
CA ALA A 56 -1.62 -4.40 -3.18
C ALA A 56 -1.85 -4.49 -1.67
N ALA A 57 -0.94 -5.13 -0.94
CA ALA A 57 -1.06 -5.27 0.51
C ALA A 57 -0.92 -3.93 1.23
N ILE A 58 -0.03 -3.07 0.77
CA ILE A 58 0.14 -1.72 1.30
C ILE A 58 -1.15 -0.92 1.11
N ILE A 59 -1.72 -0.97 -0.09
CA ILE A 59 -2.98 -0.27 -0.38
C ILE A 59 -4.10 -0.83 0.49
N GLU A 60 -4.22 -2.13 0.58
CA GLU A 60 -5.25 -2.78 1.40
C GLU A 60 -5.16 -2.34 2.86
N ALA A 61 -3.97 -2.37 3.43
CA ALA A 61 -3.75 -2.02 4.83
C ALA A 61 -4.02 -0.54 5.10
N ALA A 62 -3.73 0.33 4.14
CA ALA A 62 -3.81 1.77 4.32
C ALA A 62 -5.14 2.37 3.92
N THR A 63 -6.00 1.63 3.23
CA THR A 63 -7.26 2.20 2.75
C THR A 63 -8.28 2.30 3.88
N VAL A 64 -8.69 3.53 4.17
CA VAL A 64 -9.78 3.80 5.11
C VAL A 64 -11.12 3.63 4.41
N SER A 65 -11.20 4.04 3.16
CA SER A 65 -12.39 3.94 2.31
C SER A 65 -11.94 3.92 0.85
N PRO A 66 -12.54 3.12 0.00
CA PRO A 66 -13.66 2.22 0.20
C PRO A 66 -13.28 0.95 0.94
N ASN A 67 -14.26 0.14 1.29
CA ASN A 67 -14.00 -1.19 1.85
C ASN A 67 -13.80 -2.17 0.70
N TRP A 68 -12.55 -2.43 0.35
CA TRP A 68 -12.22 -3.35 -0.74
C TRP A 68 -12.68 -4.78 -0.48
N GLY A 69 -12.80 -5.14 0.80
CA GLY A 69 -13.23 -6.48 1.20
C GLY A 69 -14.71 -6.59 1.47
N ASP A 70 -15.53 -5.65 1.00
CA ASP A 70 -16.96 -5.69 1.18
C ASP A 70 -17.53 -6.99 0.65
N LYS A 71 -18.40 -7.65 1.44
CA LYS A 71 -18.90 -8.96 1.11
C LYS A 71 -19.65 -9.03 -0.21
N LYS A 72 -20.44 -8.00 -0.52
CA LYS A 72 -21.14 -7.95 -1.79
C LYS A 72 -20.18 -7.83 -2.95
N LEU A 73 -19.15 -7.02 -2.78
CA LEU A 73 -18.11 -6.83 -3.78
C LEU A 73 -17.38 -8.13 -4.06
N LEU A 74 -16.95 -8.82 -3.01
CA LEU A 74 -16.27 -10.10 -3.13
C LEU A 74 -17.15 -11.14 -3.81
N SER A 75 -18.39 -11.20 -3.42
CA SER A 75 -19.34 -12.15 -4.00
C SER A 75 -19.59 -11.88 -5.48
N THR A 76 -19.77 -10.60 -5.83
CA THR A 76 -20.05 -10.21 -7.22
C THR A 76 -18.91 -10.59 -8.15
N PHE A 77 -17.66 -10.38 -7.71
CA PHE A 77 -16.48 -10.68 -8.51
C PHE A 77 -15.88 -12.05 -8.26
N ARG A 78 -16.48 -12.83 -7.36
CA ARG A 78 -16.01 -14.17 -6.97
C ARG A 78 -14.55 -14.12 -6.50
N LEU A 79 -14.26 -13.17 -5.62
CA LEU A 79 -12.94 -12.97 -5.05
C LEU A 79 -12.99 -13.27 -3.56
N SER A 80 -11.84 -13.57 -2.96
CA SER A 80 -11.78 -13.97 -1.56
C SER A 80 -11.25 -12.91 -0.63
N SER A 81 -10.66 -11.82 -1.14
CA SER A 81 -10.10 -10.78 -0.27
C SER A 81 -10.11 -9.43 -0.95
N GLY A 82 -10.00 -8.38 -0.13
CA GLY A 82 -9.88 -7.02 -0.64
C GLY A 82 -8.62 -6.82 -1.48
N ARG A 83 -7.55 -7.52 -1.14
CA ARG A 83 -6.31 -7.48 -1.92
C ARG A 83 -6.55 -7.95 -3.35
N GLU A 84 -7.33 -9.01 -3.52
CA GLU A 84 -7.66 -9.48 -4.86
C GLU A 84 -8.51 -8.47 -5.63
N VAL A 85 -9.41 -7.78 -4.94
CA VAL A 85 -10.22 -6.73 -5.56
C VAL A 85 -9.32 -5.62 -6.06
N ILE A 86 -8.36 -5.20 -5.25
CA ILE A 86 -7.39 -4.16 -5.63
C ILE A 86 -6.65 -4.57 -6.90
N LYS A 87 -6.13 -5.78 -6.93
CA LYS A 87 -5.38 -6.28 -8.08
C LYS A 87 -6.26 -6.40 -9.33
N ARG A 88 -7.52 -6.72 -9.15
CA ARG A 88 -8.47 -6.87 -10.26
C ARG A 88 -8.94 -5.53 -10.82
N LYS A 89 -9.18 -4.56 -9.93
CA LYS A 89 -9.80 -3.29 -10.31
C LYS A 89 -8.80 -2.24 -10.76
N LEU A 90 -7.62 -2.22 -10.19
CA LEU A 90 -6.63 -1.19 -10.48
C LEU A 90 -5.66 -1.61 -11.56
N LEU A 91 -5.33 -0.66 -12.42
CA LEU A 91 -4.25 -0.85 -13.38
C LEU A 91 -2.90 -0.76 -12.64
N ALA A 92 -1.87 -1.32 -13.26
CA ALA A 92 -0.54 -1.35 -12.64
C ALA A 92 -0.06 0.03 -12.20
N GLY A 93 -0.22 1.03 -13.08
CA GLY A 93 0.19 2.40 -12.74
C GLY A 93 -0.63 3.00 -11.62
N GLU A 94 -1.92 2.66 -11.55
CA GLU A 94 -2.79 3.12 -10.48
C GLU A 94 -2.37 2.52 -9.14
N MET A 95 -2.03 1.23 -9.14
CA MET A 95 -1.52 0.57 -7.94
C MET A 95 -0.21 1.20 -7.47
N MET A 96 0.70 1.45 -8.40
CA MET A 96 1.96 2.10 -8.05
C MET A 96 1.75 3.49 -7.48
N ALA A 97 0.86 4.26 -8.10
CA ALA A 97 0.58 5.62 -7.65
C ALA A 97 -0.03 5.64 -6.24
N LEU A 98 -1.00 4.76 -5.99
CA LEU A 98 -1.61 4.70 -4.66
C LEU A 98 -0.62 4.20 -3.61
N ALA A 99 0.17 3.18 -3.93
CA ALA A 99 1.19 2.68 -3.01
C ALA A 99 2.21 3.77 -2.68
N ASP A 100 2.62 4.55 -3.67
CA ASP A 100 3.53 5.67 -3.44
C ASP A 100 2.91 6.70 -2.49
N LYS A 101 1.62 6.96 -2.64
CA LYS A 101 0.93 7.90 -1.74
C LYS A 101 0.89 7.37 -0.32
N VAL A 102 0.70 6.07 -0.15
CA VAL A 102 0.76 5.48 1.19
C VAL A 102 2.15 5.68 1.80
N MET A 103 3.20 5.47 1.01
CA MET A 103 4.57 5.64 1.50
C MET A 103 4.84 7.10 1.88
N GLU A 104 4.36 8.05 1.08
CA GLU A 104 4.46 9.48 1.43
C GLU A 104 3.77 9.76 2.77
N LEU A 105 2.54 9.27 2.92
CA LEU A 105 1.79 9.45 4.17
C LEU A 105 2.45 8.76 5.36
N SER A 106 3.25 7.75 5.08
CA SER A 106 4.00 7.00 6.09
C SER A 106 5.34 7.65 6.42
N GLY A 107 5.63 8.80 5.82
CA GLY A 107 6.81 9.60 6.15
C GLY A 107 8.04 9.35 5.30
N PHE A 108 7.95 8.50 4.29
CA PHE A 108 9.14 8.13 3.52
C PHE A 108 9.66 9.23 2.61
N ASP A 109 8.78 10.12 2.16
CA ASP A 109 9.20 11.22 1.29
C ASP A 109 9.35 12.53 2.04
N ASP A 110 9.11 12.54 3.35
CA ASP A 110 9.25 13.74 4.15
C ASP A 110 10.71 14.02 4.41
N GLU A 111 11.16 15.19 4.00
CA GLU A 111 12.49 15.64 4.33
C GLU A 111 12.46 16.21 5.75
N LEU A 112 13.38 15.75 6.57
CA LEU A 112 13.53 16.30 7.90
C LEU A 112 14.27 17.62 7.79
N GLU A 113 13.78 18.63 8.51
CA GLU A 113 14.48 19.89 8.57
C GLU A 113 15.84 19.70 9.27
N GLU A 114 16.86 20.28 8.70
CA GLU A 114 18.15 20.27 9.36
C GLU A 114 18.11 21.18 10.57
N ILE A 115 18.55 20.67 11.68
CA ILE A 115 18.57 21.44 12.94
C ILE A 115 19.43 22.69 12.77
N GLU A 116 20.46 22.63 11.96
CA GLU A 116 21.34 23.75 11.69
C GLU A 116 20.61 24.93 11.05
N ASN A 117 19.61 24.67 10.23
CA ASN A 117 18.82 25.72 9.63
C ASN A 117 17.98 26.47 10.65
N ILE A 118 17.61 25.80 11.70
CA ILE A 118 16.83 26.39 12.79
C ILE A 118 17.66 27.38 13.60
N LYS A 119 18.94 27.12 13.71
CA LYS A 119 19.88 27.96 14.49
C LYS A 119 20.23 29.25 13.79
N ASN A 120 20.02 29.32 12.52
CA ASN A 120 20.31 30.50 11.74
C ASN A 120 19.14 31.43 11.68
#